data_b9e3ed516594c0be2b9ace5e26e32f7f
#
_entry.id   b9e3ed516594c0be2b9ace5e26e32f7f
#
_cell.length_a   1.000
_cell.length_b   1.000
_cell.length_c   1.000
_cell.angle_alpha   90.00
_cell.angle_beta   90.00
_cell.angle_gamma   90.00
#
_symmetry.space_group_name_H-M   'P 1'
#
loop_
_entity.id
_entity.type
_entity.pdbx_description
1 polymer ?
#
loop_
_entity_poly.entity_id
_entity_poly.type
_entity_poly.pdbx_seq_one_letter_code
_entity_poly.pdbx_strand_id
1 'polypeptide(L)'
;MAKFGVDSAVAGPDLPTVLTFFVDYAKPGLPTREQGSRGRAEVLTIPYAEYECQICEQMNDVFGAHGFDAKRDIAGIVLNRFGHAFVNPEPGFFFGKNGKPAPKEVLRAAPFGRVAFAHADLTGAMDHRNAFIESNRAVGQLLDQVLV
;
A
#
# COMPACT_ATOMS: atom_id res chain seq x y z
N MET A 1 12.97 0.92 -6.15
CA MET A 1 13.40 2.29 -5.78
C MET A 1 12.68 2.67 -4.51
N ALA A 2 13.39 2.78 -3.39
CA ALA A 2 12.79 3.17 -2.11
C ALA A 2 12.42 4.66 -2.13
N LYS A 3 11.23 5.00 -1.62
CA LYS A 3 10.83 6.39 -1.42
C LYS A 3 11.07 6.77 0.04
N PHE A 4 11.73 7.88 0.27
CA PHE A 4 11.98 8.42 1.58
C PHE A 4 10.89 9.41 1.97
N GLY A 5 10.30 9.24 3.15
CA GLY A 5 9.44 10.23 3.79
C GLY A 5 10.04 10.60 5.14
N VAL A 6 10.21 11.88 5.38
CA VAL A 6 10.63 12.41 6.68
C VAL A 6 9.44 13.13 7.29
N ASP A 7 9.10 12.80 8.54
CA ASP A 7 8.15 13.62 9.30
C ASP A 7 8.84 14.94 9.66
N SER A 8 8.49 15.99 8.94
CA SER A 8 9.09 17.31 9.06
C SER A 8 8.86 18.00 10.42
N ALA A 9 7.92 17.50 11.24
CA ALA A 9 7.61 18.10 12.53
C ALA A 9 8.67 17.82 13.61
N VAL A 10 9.56 16.84 13.37
CA VAL A 10 10.57 16.38 14.35
C VAL A 10 11.99 16.42 13.78
N ALA A 11 12.15 16.78 12.52
CA ALA A 11 13.44 16.71 11.84
C ALA A 11 14.27 17.99 12.06
N GLY A 12 15.40 17.85 12.75
CA GLY A 12 16.50 18.77 12.74
C GLY A 12 17.78 18.05 12.35
N PRO A 13 18.79 18.73 11.79
CA PRO A 13 20.00 18.09 11.30
C PRO A 13 20.77 17.33 12.40
N ASP A 14 20.57 17.72 13.66
CA ASP A 14 21.25 17.14 14.82
C ASP A 14 20.33 16.28 15.70
N LEU A 15 19.11 15.96 15.23
CA LEU A 15 18.13 15.20 16.00
C LEU A 15 17.94 13.79 15.44
N PRO A 16 17.69 12.79 16.31
CA PRO A 16 17.25 11.48 15.88
C PRO A 16 15.98 11.58 15.02
N THR A 17 15.96 10.85 13.93
CA THR A 17 14.82 10.86 13.00
C THR A 17 14.37 9.44 12.64
N VAL A 18 13.16 9.31 12.11
CA VAL A 18 12.64 8.05 11.56
C VAL A 18 12.53 8.19 10.05
N LEU A 19 13.18 7.28 9.34
CA LEU A 19 13.05 7.17 7.88
C LEU A 19 12.16 5.98 7.53
N THR A 20 11.26 6.19 6.58
CA THR A 20 10.38 5.14 6.08
C THR A 20 10.81 4.72 4.68
N PHE A 21 11.09 3.43 4.53
CA PHE A 21 11.43 2.80 3.26
C PHE A 21 10.24 2.01 2.74
N PHE A 22 9.89 2.22 1.47
CA PHE A 22 8.92 1.41 0.76
C PHE A 22 9.62 0.57 -0.29
N VAL A 23 9.39 -0.74 -0.24
CA VAL A 23 9.92 -1.68 -1.22
C VAL A 23 8.76 -2.40 -1.88
N ASP A 24 8.62 -2.22 -3.19
CA ASP A 24 7.60 -2.88 -4.00
C ASP A 24 8.16 -4.15 -4.64
N TYR A 25 7.44 -5.24 -4.48
CA TYR A 25 7.76 -6.52 -5.10
C TYR A 25 6.95 -6.74 -6.38
N ALA A 26 7.02 -5.77 -7.28
CA ALA A 26 6.42 -5.88 -8.60
C ALA A 26 7.16 -6.94 -9.44
N LYS A 27 6.39 -7.71 -10.21
CA LYS A 27 6.90 -8.73 -11.13
C LYS A 27 6.41 -8.40 -12.56
N PRO A 28 6.98 -7.36 -13.20
CA PRO A 28 6.53 -6.93 -14.52
C PRO A 28 6.66 -8.05 -15.54
N GLY A 29 5.74 -8.10 -16.50
CA GLY A 29 5.69 -9.14 -17.53
C GLY A 29 4.85 -10.35 -17.19
N LEU A 30 4.44 -10.55 -15.94
CA LEU A 30 3.52 -11.60 -15.53
C LEU A 30 2.05 -11.10 -15.55
N PRO A 31 1.07 -12.01 -15.68
CA PRO A 31 -0.34 -11.66 -15.44
C PRO A 31 -0.53 -11.07 -14.04
N THR A 32 -1.41 -10.07 -13.90
CA THR A 32 -1.61 -9.29 -12.67
C THR A 32 -1.78 -10.14 -11.41
N ARG A 33 -2.60 -11.18 -11.48
CA ARG A 33 -2.81 -12.10 -10.36
C ARG A 33 -1.54 -12.87 -9.98
N GLU A 34 -0.74 -13.28 -10.97
CA GLU A 34 0.51 -13.98 -10.73
C GLU A 34 1.57 -13.05 -10.14
N GLN A 35 1.64 -11.79 -10.61
CA GLN A 35 2.50 -10.76 -10.02
C GLN A 35 2.26 -10.64 -8.52
N GLY A 36 1.01 -10.48 -8.09
CA GLY A 36 0.63 -10.36 -6.69
C GLY A 36 1.02 -11.60 -5.86
N SER A 37 0.77 -12.80 -6.38
CA SER A 37 1.13 -14.05 -5.69
C SER A 37 2.65 -14.21 -5.53
N ARG A 38 3.41 -13.91 -6.58
CA ARG A 38 4.87 -14.01 -6.57
C ARG A 38 5.49 -12.96 -5.65
N GLY A 39 5.06 -11.71 -5.77
CA GLY A 39 5.54 -10.62 -4.90
C GLY A 39 5.25 -10.89 -3.43
N ARG A 40 4.06 -11.39 -3.11
CA ARG A 40 3.70 -11.76 -1.73
C ARG A 40 4.56 -12.91 -1.20
N ALA A 41 4.78 -13.96 -1.99
CA ALA A 41 5.64 -15.06 -1.58
C ALA A 41 7.05 -14.55 -1.26
N GLU A 42 7.60 -13.67 -2.08
CA GLU A 42 8.92 -13.09 -1.89
C GLU A 42 9.00 -12.23 -0.63
N VAL A 43 8.10 -11.26 -0.45
CA VAL A 43 8.11 -10.38 0.73
C VAL A 43 7.99 -11.15 2.05
N LEU A 44 7.30 -12.28 2.05
CA LEU A 44 7.09 -13.09 3.25
C LEU A 44 8.24 -14.07 3.53
N THR A 45 9.02 -14.43 2.52
CA THR A 45 10.11 -15.43 2.65
C THR A 45 11.49 -14.83 2.86
N ILE A 46 11.71 -13.58 2.45
CA ILE A 46 13.00 -12.91 2.67
C ILE A 46 13.25 -12.73 4.18
N PRO A 47 14.37 -13.21 4.72
CA PRO A 47 14.67 -13.07 6.15
C PRO A 47 14.91 -11.61 6.53
N TYR A 48 14.71 -11.28 7.82
CA TYR A 48 14.95 -9.93 8.35
C TYR A 48 16.38 -9.45 8.09
N ALA A 49 17.36 -10.31 8.29
CA ALA A 49 18.78 -9.98 8.11
C ALA A 49 19.11 -9.50 6.69
N GLU A 50 18.40 -10.02 5.69
CA GLU A 50 18.56 -9.58 4.31
C GLU A 50 18.08 -8.15 4.11
N TYR A 51 16.91 -7.79 4.69
CA TYR A 51 16.41 -6.41 4.66
C TYR A 51 17.33 -5.47 5.43
N GLU A 52 17.81 -5.89 6.59
CA GLU A 52 18.74 -5.10 7.39
C GLU A 52 20.04 -4.81 6.62
N CYS A 53 20.61 -5.82 5.96
CA CYS A 53 21.80 -5.68 5.14
C CYS A 53 21.57 -4.68 4.01
N GLN A 54 20.51 -4.86 3.22
CA GLN A 54 20.17 -3.99 2.08
C GLN A 54 19.92 -2.54 2.51
N ILE A 55 19.25 -2.32 3.64
CA ILE A 55 19.01 -0.96 4.16
C ILE A 55 20.33 -0.32 4.60
N CYS A 56 21.16 -1.05 5.36
CA CYS A 56 22.45 -0.53 5.83
C CYS A 56 23.39 -0.21 4.65
N GLU A 57 23.47 -1.08 3.66
CA GLU A 57 24.26 -0.85 2.45
C GLU A 57 23.76 0.39 1.70
N GLN A 58 22.46 0.46 1.41
CA GLN A 58 21.88 1.59 0.69
C GLN A 58 22.06 2.92 1.43
N MET A 59 21.93 2.93 2.75
CA MET A 59 22.15 4.13 3.55
C MET A 59 23.62 4.56 3.54
N ASN A 60 24.56 3.61 3.65
CA ASN A 60 25.98 3.90 3.53
C ASN A 60 26.35 4.42 2.13
N ASP A 61 25.78 3.85 1.07
CA ASP A 61 26.02 4.29 -0.30
C ASP A 61 25.56 5.74 -0.53
N VAL A 62 24.39 6.09 0.04
CA VAL A 62 23.81 7.43 -0.14
C VAL A 62 24.48 8.48 0.76
N PHE A 63 24.74 8.16 2.01
CA PHE A 63 25.13 9.12 3.04
C PHE A 63 26.56 8.93 3.58
N GLY A 64 27.22 7.82 3.26
CA GLY A 64 28.56 7.52 3.78
C GLY A 64 29.61 8.57 3.44
N ALA A 65 29.55 9.16 2.24
CA ALA A 65 30.42 10.27 1.84
C ALA A 65 30.26 11.53 2.72
N HIS A 66 29.16 11.63 3.46
CA HIS A 66 28.84 12.72 4.40
C HIS A 66 29.04 12.32 5.87
N GLY A 67 29.77 11.23 6.12
CA GLY A 67 30.12 10.80 7.46
C GLY A 67 29.14 9.87 8.15
N PHE A 68 28.09 9.40 7.47
CA PHE A 68 27.16 8.41 7.99
C PHE A 68 27.79 7.02 8.04
N ASP A 69 27.54 6.29 9.11
CA ASP A 69 27.93 4.89 9.29
C ASP A 69 26.71 4.11 9.83
N ALA A 70 26.17 3.20 9.04
CA ALA A 70 24.98 2.46 9.40
C ALA A 70 25.10 1.71 10.74
N LYS A 71 26.28 1.19 11.07
CA LYS A 71 26.52 0.49 12.35
C LYS A 71 26.47 1.41 13.57
N ARG A 72 26.83 2.66 13.39
CA ARG A 72 26.85 3.67 14.45
C ARG A 72 25.55 4.44 14.54
N ASP A 73 24.97 4.77 13.37
CA ASP A 73 23.94 5.80 13.25
C ASP A 73 22.51 5.21 13.14
N ILE A 74 22.36 3.91 12.83
CA ILE A 74 21.05 3.25 12.85
C ILE A 74 20.83 2.62 14.22
N ALA A 75 19.89 3.20 14.99
CA ALA A 75 19.52 2.68 16.31
C ALA A 75 18.66 1.40 16.23
N GLY A 76 17.90 1.22 15.15
CA GLY A 76 17.08 0.03 14.94
C GLY A 76 16.26 0.12 13.68
N ILE A 77 15.78 -1.02 13.20
CA ILE A 77 14.94 -1.16 12.01
C ILE A 77 13.66 -1.91 12.40
N VAL A 78 12.52 -1.33 12.09
CA VAL A 78 11.21 -1.97 12.23
C VAL A 78 10.75 -2.39 10.84
N LEU A 79 10.50 -3.68 10.65
CA LEU A 79 10.08 -4.26 9.39
C LEU A 79 8.59 -4.61 9.42
N ASN A 80 7.78 -3.95 8.60
CA ASN A 80 6.40 -4.30 8.36
C ASN A 80 6.27 -4.98 7.00
N ARG A 81 5.69 -6.18 6.97
CA ARG A 81 5.48 -6.97 5.75
C ARG A 81 4.01 -7.03 5.43
N PHE A 82 3.60 -6.39 4.35
CA PHE A 82 2.22 -6.39 3.88
C PHE A 82 2.09 -7.28 2.65
N GLY A 83 1.50 -8.45 2.84
CA GLY A 83 1.24 -9.37 1.72
C GLY A 83 0.13 -8.88 0.77
N HIS A 84 -0.68 -7.89 1.21
CA HIS A 84 -1.76 -7.23 0.48
C HIS A 84 -1.77 -5.76 0.84
N ALA A 85 -0.87 -4.97 0.24
CA ALA A 85 -0.74 -3.56 0.58
C ALA A 85 -1.57 -2.66 -0.34
N PHE A 86 -1.61 -2.96 -1.63
CA PHE A 86 -2.22 -2.10 -2.64
C PHE A 86 -3.11 -2.88 -3.59
N VAL A 87 -4.19 -2.24 -4.00
CA VAL A 87 -5.00 -2.76 -5.10
C VAL A 87 -4.17 -2.75 -6.39
N ASN A 88 -4.23 -3.86 -7.14
CA ASN A 88 -3.64 -3.98 -8.46
C ASN A 88 -4.76 -4.19 -9.48
N PRO A 89 -5.28 -3.11 -10.10
CA PRO A 89 -6.42 -3.19 -10.98
C PRO A 89 -6.11 -4.02 -12.23
N GLU A 90 -6.93 -5.05 -12.46
CA GLU A 90 -6.87 -5.83 -13.70
C GLU A 90 -7.61 -5.12 -14.85
N PRO A 91 -7.30 -5.47 -16.12
CA PRO A 91 -8.10 -5.01 -17.26
C PRO A 91 -9.58 -5.34 -17.09
N GLY A 92 -10.43 -4.31 -17.14
CA GLY A 92 -11.85 -4.41 -16.86
C GLY A 92 -12.30 -3.88 -15.50
N PHE A 93 -11.35 -3.55 -14.61
CA PHE A 93 -11.67 -2.99 -13.30
C PHE A 93 -12.40 -1.64 -13.39
N PHE A 94 -11.95 -0.74 -14.26
CA PHE A 94 -12.51 0.61 -14.38
C PHE A 94 -13.73 0.70 -15.30
N PHE A 95 -13.72 -0.01 -16.42
CA PHE A 95 -14.68 0.15 -17.50
C PHE A 95 -15.47 -1.12 -17.83
N GLY A 96 -15.30 -2.17 -17.06
CA GLY A 96 -15.85 -3.48 -17.39
C GLY A 96 -15.08 -4.17 -18.54
N LYS A 97 -15.52 -5.37 -18.88
CA LYS A 97 -14.89 -6.18 -19.93
C LYS A 97 -15.89 -7.19 -20.49
N ASN A 98 -15.84 -7.39 -21.80
CA ASN A 98 -16.67 -8.38 -22.49
C ASN A 98 -18.19 -8.17 -22.22
N GLY A 99 -18.67 -6.93 -22.28
CA GLY A 99 -20.06 -6.58 -22.03
C GLY A 99 -20.52 -6.65 -20.57
N LYS A 100 -19.61 -6.96 -19.64
CA LYS A 100 -19.89 -6.93 -18.20
C LYS A 100 -19.51 -5.59 -17.61
N PRO A 101 -20.31 -5.05 -16.66
CA PRO A 101 -19.97 -3.81 -15.95
C PRO A 101 -18.68 -3.97 -15.12
N ALA A 102 -18.08 -2.86 -14.77
CA ALA A 102 -16.92 -2.85 -13.86
C ALA A 102 -17.31 -3.44 -12.49
N PRO A 103 -16.50 -4.30 -11.88
CA PRO A 103 -16.78 -4.87 -10.56
C PRO A 103 -17.10 -3.82 -9.50
N LYS A 104 -16.39 -2.69 -9.53
CA LYS A 104 -16.66 -1.56 -8.63
C LYS A 104 -18.06 -1.00 -8.75
N GLU A 105 -18.60 -0.92 -9.97
CA GLU A 105 -19.95 -0.41 -10.22
C GLU A 105 -21.01 -1.36 -9.68
N VAL A 106 -20.81 -2.66 -9.86
CA VAL A 106 -21.69 -3.69 -9.30
C VAL A 106 -21.74 -3.63 -7.79
N LEU A 107 -20.57 -3.52 -7.13
CA LEU A 107 -20.47 -3.45 -5.68
C LEU A 107 -21.02 -2.14 -5.08
N ARG A 108 -21.01 -1.06 -5.86
CA ARG A 108 -21.50 0.26 -5.44
C ARG A 108 -22.96 0.51 -5.77
N ALA A 109 -23.54 -0.23 -6.71
CA ALA A 109 -24.87 0.04 -7.24
C ALA A 109 -25.98 -0.11 -6.19
N ALA A 110 -25.95 -1.17 -5.40
CA ALA A 110 -26.94 -1.40 -4.35
C ALA A 110 -26.38 -2.28 -3.22
N PRO A 111 -26.86 -2.12 -1.99
CA PRO A 111 -26.60 -3.06 -0.90
C PRO A 111 -27.16 -4.45 -1.21
N PHE A 112 -26.52 -5.46 -0.66
CA PHE A 112 -27.07 -6.81 -0.60
C PHE A 112 -27.85 -6.98 0.71
N GLY A 113 -29.16 -6.79 0.66
CA GLY A 113 -29.97 -6.69 1.87
C GLY A 113 -29.45 -5.54 2.78
N ARG A 114 -29.03 -5.86 3.98
CA ARG A 114 -28.45 -4.90 4.96
C ARG A 114 -26.92 -4.83 4.92
N VAL A 115 -26.28 -5.28 3.84
CA VAL A 115 -24.82 -5.27 3.67
C VAL A 115 -24.45 -4.37 2.50
N ALA A 116 -23.70 -3.33 2.76
CA ALA A 116 -23.08 -2.47 1.75
C ALA A 116 -21.57 -2.61 1.79
N PHE A 117 -20.92 -2.44 0.63
CA PHE A 117 -19.46 -2.54 0.51
C PHE A 117 -18.85 -1.15 0.52
N ALA A 118 -17.83 -0.96 1.37
CA ALA A 118 -17.06 0.28 1.43
C ALA A 118 -15.58 -0.04 1.62
N HIS A 119 -14.76 0.38 0.67
CA HIS A 119 -13.30 0.28 0.74
C HIS A 119 -12.65 1.24 -0.25
N ALA A 120 -11.46 1.75 0.07
CA ALA A 120 -10.69 2.58 -0.85
C ALA A 120 -10.40 1.87 -2.17
N ASP A 121 -10.20 0.56 -2.16
CA ASP A 121 -9.91 -0.26 -3.35
C ASP A 121 -11.03 -0.21 -4.40
N LEU A 122 -12.27 0.11 -4.02
CA LEU A 122 -13.37 0.30 -4.98
C LEU A 122 -13.11 1.45 -5.95
N THR A 123 -12.24 2.38 -5.62
CA THR A 123 -11.83 3.46 -6.51
C THR A 123 -10.63 3.11 -7.38
N GLY A 124 -9.96 2.00 -7.09
CA GLY A 124 -8.69 1.62 -7.74
C GLY A 124 -7.49 2.44 -7.27
N ALA A 125 -7.63 3.18 -6.17
CA ALA A 125 -6.57 3.98 -5.56
C ALA A 125 -6.57 3.80 -4.05
N MET A 126 -5.38 3.72 -3.47
CA MET A 126 -5.15 3.51 -2.04
C MET A 126 -5.10 4.84 -1.26
N ASP A 127 -6.08 5.70 -1.43
CA ASP A 127 -6.15 6.97 -0.72
C ASP A 127 -7.20 6.88 0.40
N HIS A 128 -6.84 7.26 1.62
CA HIS A 128 -7.77 7.27 2.75
C HIS A 128 -9.01 8.15 2.51
N ARG A 129 -8.91 9.21 1.70
CA ARG A 129 -10.05 10.03 1.28
C ARG A 129 -11.10 9.20 0.54
N ASN A 130 -10.64 8.25 -0.28
CA ASN A 130 -11.54 7.32 -0.97
C ASN A 130 -12.27 6.39 0.02
N ALA A 131 -11.61 5.98 1.09
CA ALA A 131 -12.26 5.20 2.14
C ALA A 131 -13.40 5.98 2.81
N PHE A 132 -13.21 7.29 3.09
CA PHE A 132 -14.26 8.16 3.61
C PHE A 132 -15.44 8.33 2.64
N ILE A 133 -15.15 8.57 1.37
CA ILE A 133 -16.18 8.70 0.32
C ILE A 133 -17.00 7.42 0.21
N GLU A 134 -16.36 6.28 0.16
CA GLU A 134 -17.03 4.98 0.06
C GLU A 134 -17.82 4.64 1.33
N SER A 135 -17.31 4.98 2.50
CA SER A 135 -18.02 4.80 3.77
C SER A 135 -19.30 5.63 3.82
N ASN A 136 -19.23 6.92 3.46
CA ASN A 136 -20.39 7.80 3.42
C ASN A 136 -21.45 7.30 2.44
N ARG A 137 -21.03 6.84 1.24
CA ARG A 137 -21.95 6.25 0.26
C ARG A 137 -22.64 5.01 0.83
N ALA A 138 -21.88 4.07 1.39
CA ALA A 138 -22.42 2.82 1.90
C ALA A 138 -23.38 3.03 3.08
N VAL A 139 -23.05 3.93 3.99
CA VAL A 139 -23.93 4.30 5.10
C VAL A 139 -25.21 4.96 4.58
N GLY A 140 -25.12 5.89 3.64
CA GLY A 140 -26.29 6.52 3.02
C GLY A 140 -27.22 5.48 2.40
N GLN A 141 -26.68 4.56 1.60
CA GLN A 141 -27.47 3.48 0.99
C GLN A 141 -28.21 2.60 2.00
N LEU A 142 -27.60 2.33 3.17
CA LEU A 142 -28.26 1.53 4.22
C LEU A 142 -29.32 2.34 4.98
N LEU A 143 -29.07 3.61 5.26
CA LEU A 143 -30.03 4.49 5.92
C LEU A 143 -31.27 4.71 5.05
N ASP A 144 -31.12 4.91 3.76
CA ASP A 144 -32.22 5.06 2.82
C ASP A 144 -33.12 3.82 2.78
N GLN A 145 -32.59 2.63 3.06
CA GLN A 145 -33.38 1.39 3.14
C GLN A 145 -34.09 1.20 4.50
N VAL A 146 -33.59 1.81 5.56
CA VAL A 146 -34.15 1.65 6.92
C VAL A 146 -35.22 2.70 7.21
N LEU A 147 -35.12 3.87 6.54
CA LEU A 147 -36.01 5.01 6.75
C LEU A 147 -37.26 4.98 5.83
N VAL A 148 -37.36 3.98 4.97
CA VAL A 148 -38.57 3.68 4.14
C VAL A 148 -39.31 2.52 4.77
#